data_6ad3bbcb07d26a97461537abf097ac69
#
_entry.id   6ad3bbcb07d26a97461537abf097ac69
#
_cell.length_a   1.000
_cell.length_b   1.000
_cell.length_c   1.000
_cell.angle_alpha   90.00
_cell.angle_beta   90.00
_cell.angle_gamma   90.00
#
_symmetry.space_group_name_H-M   'P 1'
#
loop_
_entity.id
_entity.type
_entity.pdbx_description
1 polymer ?
#
loop_
_entity_poly.entity_id
_entity_poly.type
_entity_poly.pdbx_seq_one_letter_code
_entity_poly.pdbx_strand_id
1 'polypeptide(L)' 'MKVRIGVADTDRVVEVEVDDPSEMRRKIDAAFFGGDAILWFEDTRKRLVGIPRERIAFIELEQEPDARSVGFTKAG' A
#
# COMPACT_ATOMS: atom_id res chain seq x y z
N MET A 1 9.37 -0.93 5.41
CA MET A 1 8.97 -0.14 4.24
C MET A 1 7.57 0.36 4.41
N LYS A 2 7.32 1.53 3.88
CA LYS A 2 6.00 2.14 4.04
C LYS A 2 5.10 1.87 2.87
N VAL A 3 3.85 1.63 3.18
CA VAL A 3 2.78 1.55 2.20
C VAL A 3 1.82 2.67 2.50
N ARG A 4 1.46 3.46 1.50
CA ARG A 4 0.52 4.54 1.65
C ARG A 4 -0.75 4.21 0.90
N ILE A 5 -1.87 4.35 1.57
CA ILE A 5 -3.16 4.04 0.98
C ILE A 5 -3.99 5.31 1.01
N GLY A 6 -4.30 5.83 -0.17
CA GLY A 6 -5.10 7.04 -0.28
C GLY A 6 -6.58 6.71 -0.27
N VAL A 7 -7.35 7.48 0.49
CA VAL A 7 -8.78 7.27 0.61
C VAL A 7 -9.50 8.25 -0.30
N ALA A 8 -10.36 7.72 -1.15
CA ALA A 8 -11.06 8.51 -2.15
C ALA A 8 -11.94 9.56 -1.51
N ASP A 9 -12.04 10.70 -2.15
CA ASP A 9 -12.88 11.82 -1.74
C ASP A 9 -12.46 12.44 -0.40
N THR A 10 -11.23 12.20 0.02
CA THR A 10 -10.69 12.83 1.22
C THR A 10 -9.22 13.12 0.98
N ASP A 11 -8.61 13.85 1.90
CA ASP A 11 -7.18 14.06 1.86
C ASP A 11 -6.44 13.03 2.69
N ARG A 12 -7.15 12.05 3.18
CA ARG A 12 -6.55 11.11 4.12
C ARG A 12 -5.68 10.09 3.42
N VAL A 13 -4.52 9.84 4.00
CA VAL A 13 -3.62 8.78 3.56
C VAL A 13 -3.31 7.93 4.78
N VAL A 14 -3.49 6.65 4.67
CA VAL A 14 -3.19 5.72 5.74
C VAL A 14 -1.80 5.15 5.49
N GLU A 15 -0.92 5.25 6.48
CA GLU A 15 0.43 4.73 6.36
C GLU A 15 0.55 3.43 7.12
N VAL A 16 1.11 2.43 6.47
CA VAL A 16 1.28 1.10 7.05
C VAL A 16 2.75 0.73 6.90
N GLU A 17 3.32 0.18 7.95
CA GLU A 17 4.70 -0.29 7.89
C GLU A 17 4.69 -1.78 7.61
N VAL A 18 5.46 -2.21 6.63
CA VAL A 18 5.51 -3.63 6.28
C VAL A 18 6.94 -4.06 6.12
N ASP A 19 7.19 -5.33 6.37
CA ASP A 19 8.52 -5.90 6.20
C ASP A 19 8.75 -6.28 4.75
N ASP A 20 7.73 -6.78 4.10
CA ASP A 20 7.84 -7.26 2.74
C ASP A 20 6.71 -6.68 1.88
N PRO A 21 7.01 -5.68 1.06
CA PRO A 21 5.98 -5.08 0.21
C PRO A 21 5.30 -6.07 -0.72
N SER A 22 6.02 -7.10 -1.12
CA SER A 22 5.42 -8.11 -2.01
C SER A 22 4.33 -8.88 -1.32
N GLU A 23 4.50 -9.16 -0.05
CA GLU A 23 3.45 -9.83 0.70
C GLU A 23 2.23 -8.95 0.84
N MET A 24 2.44 -7.67 1.08
CA MET A 24 1.33 -6.74 1.18
C MET A 24 0.58 -6.67 -0.14
N ARG A 25 1.31 -6.64 -1.24
CA ARG A 25 0.68 -6.60 -2.55
C ARG A 25 -0.16 -7.84 -2.80
N ARG A 26 0.35 -9.01 -2.44
CA ARG A 26 -0.42 -10.25 -2.61
C ARG A 26 -1.67 -10.25 -1.74
N LYS A 27 -1.54 -9.71 -0.52
CA LYS A 27 -2.67 -9.66 0.39
C LYS A 27 -3.77 -8.77 -0.17
N ILE A 28 -3.39 -7.63 -0.71
CA ILE A 28 -4.36 -6.70 -1.30
C ILE A 28 -5.01 -7.32 -2.53
N ASP A 29 -4.22 -7.93 -3.39
CA ASP A 29 -4.76 -8.57 -4.58
C ASP A 29 -5.74 -9.68 -4.20
N ALA A 30 -5.39 -10.48 -3.22
CA ALA A 30 -6.26 -11.58 -2.79
C ALA A 30 -7.58 -11.04 -2.23
N ALA A 31 -7.51 -9.96 -1.49
CA ALA A 31 -8.72 -9.36 -0.93
C ALA A 31 -9.62 -8.83 -2.05
N PHE A 32 -9.03 -8.20 -3.05
CA PHE A 32 -9.81 -7.66 -4.16
C PHE A 32 -10.42 -8.77 -4.99
N PHE A 33 -9.65 -9.79 -5.31
CA PHE A 33 -10.17 -10.92 -6.07
C PHE A 33 -11.17 -11.73 -5.26
N GLY A 34 -10.99 -11.80 -3.95
CA GLY A 34 -11.92 -12.50 -3.09
C GLY A 34 -13.20 -11.73 -2.82
N GLY A 35 -13.25 -10.47 -3.23
CA GLY A 35 -14.47 -9.69 -3.06
C GLY A 35 -14.66 -9.13 -1.67
N ASP A 36 -13.58 -8.96 -0.91
CA ASP A 36 -13.70 -8.40 0.43
C ASP A 36 -14.21 -6.96 0.34
N ALA A 37 -15.21 -6.65 1.11
CA ALA A 37 -15.83 -5.33 1.06
C ALA A 37 -14.97 -4.29 1.78
N ILE A 38 -14.28 -4.69 2.82
CA ILE A 38 -13.47 -3.80 3.62
C ILE A 38 -12.09 -4.41 3.77
N LEU A 39 -11.07 -3.60 3.52
CA LEU A 39 -9.70 -4.02 3.75
C LEU A 39 -9.22 -3.42 5.05
N TRP A 40 -8.65 -4.25 5.91
CA TRP A 40 -8.21 -3.83 7.23
C TRP A 40 -6.70 -3.74 7.29
N PHE A 41 -6.21 -2.63 7.82
CA PHE A 41 -4.77 -2.40 7.94
C PHE A 41 -4.45 -1.87 9.34
N GLU A 42 -3.29 -2.25 9.84
CA GLU A 42 -2.80 -1.65 11.07
C GLU A 42 -1.85 -0.52 10.65
N ASP A 43 -2.15 0.69 11.05
CA ASP A 43 -1.35 1.84 10.62
C ASP A 43 -0.10 1.99 11.50
N THR A 44 0.73 2.97 11.19
CA THR A 44 1.98 3.18 11.91
C THR A 44 1.77 3.62 13.34
N ARG A 45 0.55 4.00 13.70
CA ARG A 45 0.21 4.37 15.06
C ARG A 45 -0.49 3.23 15.80
N LYS A 46 -0.44 2.05 15.26
CA LYS A 46 -1.03 0.84 15.85
C LYS A 46 -2.55 0.90 15.89
N ARG A 47 -3.15 1.65 15.02
CA ARG A 47 -4.62 1.68 14.94
C ARG A 47 -5.05 0.74 13.82
N LEU A 48 -6.15 0.06 14.03
CA LEU A 48 -6.72 -0.81 13.01
C LEU A 48 -7.68 0.01 12.17
N VAL A 49 -7.39 0.15 10.90
CA VAL A 49 -8.15 1.00 10.01
C VAL A 49 -8.79 0.15 8.94
N GLY A 50 -10.10 0.25 8.81
CA GLY A 50 -10.82 -0.46 7.75
C GLY A 50 -11.21 0.52 6.67
N ILE A 51 -10.87 0.18 5.44
CA ILE A 51 -11.18 1.04 4.30
C ILE A 51 -12.06 0.26 3.35
N PRO A 52 -13.26 0.74 3.04
CA PRO A 52 -14.09 0.08 2.05
C PRO A 52 -13.33 0.01 0.73
N ARG A 53 -13.40 -1.13 0.09
CA ARG A 53 -12.64 -1.36 -1.14
C ARG A 53 -12.88 -0.28 -2.17
N GLU A 54 -14.12 0.16 -2.29
CA GLU A 54 -14.49 1.17 -3.27
C GLU A 54 -13.96 2.55 -2.96
N ARG A 55 -13.45 2.75 -1.74
CA ARG A 55 -12.93 4.04 -1.35
C ARG A 55 -11.42 4.11 -1.40
N ILE A 56 -10.77 3.09 -1.88
CA ILE A 56 -9.33 3.11 -2.02
C ILE A 56 -9.01 3.80 -3.33
N ALA A 57 -8.36 4.96 -3.23
CA ALA A 57 -8.00 5.73 -4.42
C ALA A 57 -6.69 5.24 -5.02
N PHE A 58 -5.72 4.91 -4.17
CA PHE A 58 -4.44 4.43 -4.66
C PHE A 58 -3.71 3.72 -3.54
N ILE A 59 -2.75 2.90 -3.90
CA ILE A 59 -1.87 2.22 -2.96
C ILE A 59 -0.46 2.39 -3.49
N GLU A 60 0.41 3.01 -2.68
CA GLU A 60 1.80 3.22 -3.04
C GLU A 60 2.69 2.36 -2.17
N LEU A 61 3.53 1.57 -2.81
CA LEU A 61 4.50 0.76 -2.10
C LEU A 61 5.85 1.41 -2.27
N GLU A 62 6.44 1.83 -1.17
CA GLU A 62 7.76 2.41 -1.20
C GLU A 62 8.78 1.32 -1.46
N GLN A 63 9.64 1.53 -2.42
CA GLN A 63 10.68 0.57 -2.71
C GLN A 63 12.00 1.18 -2.35
N GLU A 64 12.87 0.37 -1.76
CA GLU A 64 14.16 0.84 -1.41
C GLU A 64 14.97 1.06 -2.64
N PRO A 65 15.58 2.19 -2.82
CA PRO A 65 16.39 2.40 -3.99
C PRO A 65 17.63 1.57 -3.87
N ASP A 66 18.06 0.99 -4.96
CA ASP A 66 19.24 0.27 -4.93
C ASP A 66 20.18 0.89 -5.95
N ALA A 67 21.44 0.73 -5.74
CA ALA A 67 22.43 1.35 -6.60
C ALA A 67 22.29 0.95 -8.03
N ARG A 68 21.88 -0.27 -8.26
CA ARG A 68 21.74 -0.71 -9.63
C ARG A 68 20.59 -0.06 -10.31
N SER A 69 19.48 0.04 -9.63
CA SER A 69 18.35 0.63 -10.26
C SER A 69 18.58 2.08 -10.53
N VAL A 70 19.27 2.73 -9.65
CA VAL A 70 19.54 4.10 -9.90
C VAL A 70 20.43 4.27 -11.09
N GLY A 71 21.42 3.48 -11.19
CA GLY A 71 22.32 3.59 -12.27
C GLY A 71 21.75 3.30 -13.58
N PHE A 72 20.67 2.48 -13.69
CA PHE A 72 20.22 2.14 -14.87
C PHE A 72 19.22 2.86 -15.42
N THR A 73 18.68 3.46 -14.61
CA THR A 73 17.73 4.13 -15.11
C THR A 73 18.05 5.06 -16.01
N LYS A 74 18.81 5.11 -16.09
CA LYS A 74 18.97 5.86 -16.99
C LYS A 74 18.59 5.66 -17.96
N ALA A 75 18.58 5.04 -17.81
CA ALA A 75 18.26 4.96 -18.83
C ALA A 75 17.30 5.40 -19.06
N GLY A 76 17.25 5.48 -18.48
CA GLY A 76 16.23 5.98 -18.85
C GLY A 76 16.05 6.25 -19.65
#